data_114656578786f9f9cb8582717d3f2c0c
#
_entry.id   114656578786f9f9cb8582717d3f2c0c
#
_cell.length_a   1.000
_cell.length_b   1.000
_cell.length_c   1.000
_cell.angle_alpha   90.00
_cell.angle_beta   90.00
_cell.angle_gamma   90.00
#
_symmetry.space_group_name_H-M   'P 1'
#
loop_
_entity.id
_entity.type
_entity.pdbx_description
1 polymer ?
#
loop_
_entity_poly.entity_id
_entity_poly.type
_entity_poly.pdbx_seq_one_letter_code
_entity_poly.pdbx_strand_id
1 'polypeptide(L)'
;MTVDEFDQFVMLPENADRLLEYIGGEVIEVVSNQRASALASRFIGFVQLYLMQNRIGFVTGADGGYMIAGERYIPDGAFVSKTRQTEPSEQAYSAIPPDLVIEVLSPSNTPHEMRVKVVNYLSVGVTVWVADPDRKLVEVYTPGQPVKKVGIGGLLDGGDILPGFAIAVKDIFDV
;
A
#
# COMPACT_ATOMS: atom_id res chain seq x y z
N MET A 1 -23.26 -0.06 6.55
CA MET A 1 -23.15 -1.00 5.40
C MET A 1 -22.31 -2.18 5.83
N THR A 2 -22.70 -3.40 5.48
CA THR A 2 -21.85 -4.59 5.65
C THR A 2 -20.84 -4.68 4.51
N VAL A 3 -19.81 -5.52 4.65
CA VAL A 3 -18.82 -5.72 3.57
C VAL A 3 -19.45 -6.36 2.33
N ASP A 4 -20.43 -7.25 2.51
CA ASP A 4 -21.16 -7.87 1.38
C ASP A 4 -22.01 -6.85 0.62
N GLU A 5 -22.63 -5.91 1.35
CA GLU A 5 -23.34 -4.78 0.73
C GLU A 5 -22.36 -3.84 0.00
N PHE A 6 -21.16 -3.64 0.54
CA PHE A 6 -20.11 -2.86 -0.12
C PHE A 6 -19.65 -3.56 -1.42
N ASP A 7 -19.40 -4.86 -1.39
CA ASP A 7 -18.99 -5.61 -2.57
C ASP A 7 -20.04 -5.55 -3.70
N GLN A 8 -21.32 -5.49 -3.34
CA GLN A 8 -22.40 -5.23 -4.32
C GLN A 8 -22.42 -3.77 -4.78
N PHE A 9 -22.20 -2.83 -3.87
CA PHE A 9 -22.22 -1.40 -4.15
C PHE A 9 -21.14 -0.98 -5.15
N VAL A 10 -19.90 -1.50 -5.03
CA VAL A 10 -18.83 -1.17 -5.97
C VAL A 10 -19.07 -1.72 -7.37
N MET A 11 -19.89 -2.76 -7.52
CA MET A 11 -20.22 -3.36 -8.82
C MET A 11 -21.32 -2.61 -9.57
N LEU A 12 -21.96 -1.61 -8.95
CA LEU A 12 -22.97 -0.79 -9.61
C LEU A 12 -22.35 0.05 -10.72
N PRO A 13 -23.02 0.21 -11.88
CA PRO A 13 -22.46 0.98 -13.00
C PRO A 13 -22.06 2.42 -12.66
N GLU A 14 -22.78 3.07 -11.75
CA GLU A 14 -22.48 4.42 -11.27
C GLU A 14 -21.20 4.52 -10.42
N ASN A 15 -20.66 3.39 -9.97
CA ASN A 15 -19.44 3.33 -9.17
C ASN A 15 -18.22 2.75 -9.95
N ALA A 16 -18.39 2.39 -11.21
CA ALA A 16 -17.38 1.70 -12.00
C ALA A 16 -16.04 2.47 -12.12
N ASP A 17 -16.10 3.80 -12.11
CA ASP A 17 -14.93 4.67 -12.24
C ASP A 17 -14.46 5.25 -10.88
N ARG A 18 -15.02 4.76 -9.75
CA ARG A 18 -14.68 5.23 -8.41
C ARG A 18 -13.72 4.27 -7.72
N LEU A 19 -12.72 4.83 -7.06
CA LEU A 19 -11.82 4.08 -6.18
C LEU A 19 -12.38 4.17 -4.76
N LEU A 20 -12.95 3.06 -4.28
CA LEU A 20 -13.67 3.01 -3.00
C LEU A 20 -12.99 2.04 -2.05
N GLU A 21 -12.82 2.45 -0.81
CA GLU A 21 -12.37 1.59 0.29
C GLU A 21 -13.51 1.34 1.27
N TYR A 22 -13.44 0.22 1.98
CA TYR A 22 -14.32 -0.09 3.10
C TYR A 22 -13.47 -0.21 4.35
N ILE A 23 -13.57 0.76 5.25
CA ILE A 23 -12.71 0.90 6.43
C ILE A 23 -13.60 1.10 7.66
N GLY A 24 -13.51 0.19 8.64
CA GLY A 24 -14.23 0.32 9.90
C GLY A 24 -15.76 0.38 9.75
N GLY A 25 -16.32 -0.20 8.69
CA GLY A 25 -17.75 -0.17 8.38
C GLY A 25 -18.21 1.01 7.53
N GLU A 26 -17.30 1.89 7.12
CA GLU A 26 -17.57 3.09 6.32
C GLU A 26 -17.02 2.96 4.89
N VAL A 27 -17.74 3.55 3.94
CA VAL A 27 -17.29 3.67 2.55
C VAL A 27 -16.51 4.96 2.40
N ILE A 28 -15.26 4.84 1.98
CA ILE A 28 -14.35 5.97 1.79
C ILE A 28 -13.92 6.02 0.33
N GLU A 29 -14.08 7.18 -0.30
CA GLU A 29 -13.53 7.39 -1.65
C GLU A 29 -12.08 7.81 -1.56
N VAL A 30 -11.21 7.11 -2.29
CA VAL A 30 -9.78 7.41 -2.32
C VAL A 30 -9.56 8.72 -3.05
N VAL A 31 -9.04 9.70 -2.32
CA VAL A 31 -8.68 11.02 -2.86
C VAL A 31 -7.20 11.27 -2.59
N SER A 32 -6.45 11.57 -3.64
CA SER A 32 -5.04 11.87 -3.57
C SER A 32 -4.74 13.24 -4.16
N ASN A 33 -3.53 13.73 -3.95
CA ASN A 33 -3.02 14.93 -4.60
C ASN A 33 -1.76 14.63 -5.41
N GLN A 34 -1.36 15.56 -6.26
CA GLN A 34 -0.22 15.38 -7.17
C GLN A 34 1.08 15.01 -6.43
N ARG A 35 1.34 15.61 -5.25
CA ARG A 35 2.54 15.34 -4.46
C ARG A 35 2.56 13.90 -3.93
N ALA A 36 1.45 13.45 -3.33
CA ALA A 36 1.34 12.07 -2.84
C ALA A 36 1.42 11.05 -3.98
N SER A 37 0.75 11.33 -5.10
CA SER A 37 0.79 10.50 -6.30
C SER A 37 2.21 10.39 -6.89
N ALA A 38 2.96 11.51 -6.94
CA ALA A 38 4.34 11.51 -7.42
C ALA A 38 5.26 10.66 -6.51
N LEU A 39 5.08 10.75 -5.19
CA LEU A 39 5.82 9.94 -4.22
C LEU A 39 5.49 8.45 -4.33
N ALA A 40 4.21 8.11 -4.43
CA ALA A 40 3.76 6.73 -4.64
C ALA A 40 4.37 6.14 -5.93
N SER A 41 4.32 6.89 -7.03
CA SER A 41 4.92 6.49 -8.31
C SER A 41 6.43 6.29 -8.19
N ARG A 42 7.12 7.08 -7.37
CA ARG A 42 8.55 6.95 -7.14
C ARG A 42 8.90 5.67 -6.37
N PHE A 43 8.15 5.35 -5.31
CA PHE A 43 8.29 4.08 -4.61
C PHE A 43 8.07 2.90 -5.54
N ILE A 44 6.96 2.91 -6.28
CA ILE A 44 6.64 1.85 -7.26
C ILE A 44 7.76 1.72 -8.29
N GLY A 45 8.28 2.84 -8.80
CA GLY A 45 9.38 2.86 -9.75
C GLY A 45 10.64 2.18 -9.23
N PHE A 46 11.08 2.46 -8.00
CA PHE A 46 12.23 1.80 -7.38
C PHE A 46 12.01 0.31 -7.17
N VAL A 47 10.83 -0.08 -6.67
CA VAL A 47 10.49 -1.50 -6.50
C VAL A 47 10.44 -2.20 -7.87
N GLN A 48 9.85 -1.57 -8.88
CA GLN A 48 9.78 -2.13 -10.23
C GLN A 48 11.18 -2.31 -10.87
N LEU A 49 12.08 -1.34 -10.70
CA LEU A 49 13.47 -1.47 -11.16
C LEU A 49 14.18 -2.66 -10.51
N TYR A 50 13.97 -2.85 -9.20
CA TYR A 50 14.50 -4.02 -8.49
C TYR A 50 13.90 -5.32 -9.03
N LEU A 51 12.59 -5.37 -9.27
CA LEU A 51 11.90 -6.57 -9.77
C LEU A 51 12.28 -6.94 -11.21
N MET A 52 12.73 -5.98 -12.03
CA MET A 52 13.26 -6.28 -13.37
C MET A 52 14.51 -7.18 -13.31
N GLN A 53 15.30 -7.07 -12.25
CA GLN A 53 16.50 -7.87 -12.01
C GLN A 53 16.21 -9.09 -11.10
N ASN A 54 15.19 -9.00 -10.26
CA ASN A 54 14.81 -10.01 -9.27
C ASN A 54 13.34 -10.39 -9.49
N ARG A 55 13.10 -11.37 -10.36
CA ARG A 55 11.73 -11.76 -10.79
C ARG A 55 10.98 -12.55 -9.72
N ILE A 56 10.87 -12.00 -8.50
CA ILE A 56 10.27 -12.63 -7.33
C ILE A 56 8.79 -12.31 -7.11
N GLY A 57 8.22 -11.39 -7.88
CA GLY A 57 6.84 -10.95 -7.73
C GLY A 57 6.47 -9.86 -8.72
N PHE A 58 5.40 -9.15 -8.40
CA PHE A 58 4.91 -7.98 -9.15
C PHE A 58 4.49 -6.87 -8.19
N VAL A 59 4.40 -5.66 -8.70
CA VAL A 59 3.92 -4.47 -7.97
C VAL A 59 2.65 -3.94 -8.63
N THR A 60 1.69 -3.51 -7.79
CA THR A 60 0.46 -2.82 -8.23
C THR A 60 0.52 -1.34 -7.88
N GLY A 61 -0.20 -0.52 -8.63
CA GLY A 61 -0.36 0.92 -8.39
C GLY A 61 -1.53 1.25 -7.47
N ALA A 62 -1.86 2.54 -7.41
CA ALA A 62 -2.87 3.13 -6.53
C ALA A 62 -4.33 2.85 -6.94
N ASP A 63 -4.56 1.87 -7.81
CA ASP A 63 -5.86 1.38 -8.25
C ASP A 63 -6.03 -0.14 -8.00
N GLY A 64 -5.01 -0.79 -7.44
CA GLY A 64 -5.04 -2.20 -7.10
C GLY A 64 -5.72 -2.45 -5.74
N GLY A 65 -6.88 -3.11 -5.73
CA GLY A 65 -7.64 -3.40 -4.52
C GLY A 65 -7.28 -4.74 -3.87
N TYR A 66 -7.40 -4.80 -2.53
CA TYR A 66 -7.12 -5.99 -1.72
C TYR A 66 -8.15 -6.19 -0.61
N MET A 67 -8.49 -7.45 -0.33
CA MET A 67 -9.25 -7.86 0.83
C MET A 67 -8.30 -8.02 2.02
N ILE A 68 -8.44 -7.17 3.03
CA ILE A 68 -7.55 -7.12 4.20
C ILE A 68 -8.38 -7.21 5.47
N ALA A 69 -8.20 -8.26 6.27
CA ALA A 69 -8.86 -8.42 7.57
C ALA A 69 -10.39 -8.22 7.53
N GLY A 70 -11.05 -8.63 6.45
CA GLY A 70 -12.49 -8.46 6.25
C GLY A 70 -12.89 -7.12 5.63
N GLU A 71 -11.96 -6.21 5.40
CA GLU A 71 -12.17 -4.91 4.77
C GLU A 71 -11.66 -4.87 3.31
N ARG A 72 -11.81 -3.72 2.64
CA ARG A 72 -11.41 -3.50 1.25
C ARG A 72 -10.54 -2.27 1.16
N TYR A 73 -9.27 -2.45 0.78
CA TYR A 73 -8.27 -1.39 0.71
C TYR A 73 -7.69 -1.24 -0.68
N ILE A 74 -7.34 -0.01 -1.03
CA ILE A 74 -6.62 0.36 -2.25
C ILE A 74 -5.37 1.14 -1.81
N PRO A 75 -4.24 0.45 -1.50
CA PRO A 75 -3.00 1.14 -1.11
C PRO A 75 -2.42 1.93 -2.28
N ASP A 76 -1.61 2.95 -1.99
CA ASP A 76 -0.89 3.73 -3.00
C ASP A 76 0.07 2.88 -3.84
N GLY A 77 0.53 1.76 -3.29
CA GLY A 77 1.29 0.74 -4.00
C GLY A 77 1.38 -0.55 -3.20
N ALA A 78 1.52 -1.68 -3.87
CA ALA A 78 1.70 -2.97 -3.19
C ALA A 78 2.61 -3.90 -3.97
N PHE A 79 3.42 -4.69 -3.24
CA PHE A 79 4.20 -5.78 -3.78
C PHE A 79 3.60 -7.13 -3.37
N VAL A 80 3.45 -8.01 -4.35
CA VAL A 80 2.97 -9.39 -4.16
C VAL A 80 4.05 -10.34 -4.66
N SER A 81 4.53 -11.23 -3.78
CA SER A 81 5.50 -12.25 -4.14
C SER A 81 4.85 -13.37 -4.96
N LYS A 82 5.62 -14.00 -5.84
CA LYS A 82 5.18 -15.19 -6.59
C LYS A 82 4.86 -16.38 -5.69
N THR A 83 5.37 -16.40 -4.47
CA THR A 83 5.05 -17.42 -3.48
C THR A 83 3.66 -17.25 -2.90
N ARG A 84 3.13 -16.02 -2.86
CA ARG A 84 1.74 -15.75 -2.47
C ARG A 84 0.79 -15.86 -3.66
N GLN A 85 1.16 -15.26 -4.77
CA GLN A 85 0.32 -15.20 -5.96
C GLN A 85 1.18 -15.14 -7.22
N THR A 86 1.01 -16.10 -8.12
CA THR A 86 1.82 -16.21 -9.34
C THR A 86 1.50 -15.16 -10.38
N GLU A 87 0.23 -14.77 -10.49
CA GLU A 87 -0.28 -13.81 -11.47
C GLU A 87 -1.27 -12.85 -10.81
N PRO A 88 -1.37 -11.59 -11.28
CA PRO A 88 -2.36 -10.62 -10.78
C PRO A 88 -3.80 -11.13 -10.90
N SER A 89 -4.64 -10.77 -9.92
CA SER A 89 -6.07 -11.05 -9.94
C SER A 89 -6.79 -10.11 -10.91
N GLU A 90 -7.85 -10.61 -11.54
CA GLU A 90 -8.77 -9.80 -12.35
C GLU A 90 -9.95 -9.24 -11.52
N GLN A 91 -10.03 -9.59 -10.22
CA GLN A 91 -11.06 -9.07 -9.33
C GLN A 91 -10.74 -7.64 -8.89
N ALA A 92 -11.77 -6.84 -8.63
CA ALA A 92 -11.61 -5.48 -8.12
C ALA A 92 -10.79 -5.42 -6.82
N TYR A 93 -11.00 -6.41 -5.94
CA TYR A 93 -10.20 -6.61 -4.72
C TYR A 93 -9.67 -8.04 -4.69
N SER A 94 -8.34 -8.18 -4.74
CA SER A 94 -7.69 -9.48 -4.62
C SER A 94 -7.96 -10.09 -3.25
N ALA A 95 -8.36 -11.36 -3.21
CA ALA A 95 -8.53 -12.10 -1.96
C ALA A 95 -7.18 -12.47 -1.30
N ILE A 96 -6.07 -12.33 -2.02
CA ILE A 96 -4.73 -12.61 -1.53
C ILE A 96 -4.09 -11.29 -1.09
N PRO A 97 -3.80 -11.11 0.22
CA PRO A 97 -3.09 -9.93 0.71
C PRO A 97 -1.68 -9.83 0.11
N PRO A 98 -1.16 -8.61 -0.13
CA PRO A 98 0.20 -8.43 -0.60
C PRO A 98 1.24 -8.76 0.50
N ASP A 99 2.51 -8.80 0.15
CA ASP A 99 3.60 -8.93 1.14
C ASP A 99 3.99 -7.57 1.74
N LEU A 100 3.91 -6.53 0.92
CA LEU A 100 4.24 -5.17 1.29
C LEU A 100 3.22 -4.21 0.70
N VAL A 101 2.80 -3.22 1.48
CA VAL A 101 2.06 -2.05 0.99
C VAL A 101 2.84 -0.77 1.23
N ILE A 102 2.60 0.20 0.37
CA ILE A 102 3.10 1.56 0.44
C ILE A 102 1.90 2.47 0.58
N GLU A 103 1.88 3.27 1.63
CA GLU A 103 0.89 4.30 1.89
C GLU A 103 1.60 5.66 1.98
N VAL A 104 1.13 6.66 1.26
CA VAL A 104 1.67 8.02 1.28
C VAL A 104 0.67 8.93 1.96
N LEU A 105 1.04 9.52 3.09
CA LEU A 105 0.16 10.42 3.82
C LEU A 105 -0.18 11.65 2.95
N SER A 106 -1.47 11.97 2.92
CA SER A 106 -2.02 13.15 2.26
C SER A 106 -2.94 13.89 3.23
N PRO A 107 -3.29 15.17 2.95
CA PRO A 107 -4.20 15.92 3.82
C PRO A 107 -5.60 15.31 3.98
N SER A 108 -5.99 14.41 3.09
CA SER A 108 -7.28 13.70 3.16
C SER A 108 -7.27 12.52 4.14
N ASN A 109 -6.08 12.02 4.51
CA ASN A 109 -5.98 10.89 5.45
C ASN A 109 -6.11 11.37 6.89
N THR A 110 -6.97 10.73 7.66
CA THR A 110 -6.98 10.96 9.10
C THR A 110 -5.97 10.03 9.80
N PRO A 111 -5.35 10.48 10.92
CA PRO A 111 -4.48 9.61 11.72
C PRO A 111 -5.18 8.36 12.26
N HIS A 112 -6.50 8.42 12.43
CA HIS A 112 -7.30 7.29 12.90
C HIS A 112 -7.42 6.22 11.81
N GLU A 113 -7.84 6.60 10.60
CA GLU A 113 -7.95 5.69 9.44
C GLU A 113 -6.62 4.99 9.15
N MET A 114 -5.52 5.75 9.13
CA MET A 114 -4.20 5.17 8.88
C MET A 114 -3.80 4.16 9.95
N ARG A 115 -4.11 4.43 11.24
CA ARG A 115 -3.85 3.44 12.30
C ARG A 115 -4.68 2.16 12.11
N VAL A 116 -5.96 2.29 11.74
CA VAL A 116 -6.82 1.12 11.44
C VAL A 116 -6.24 0.32 10.27
N LYS A 117 -5.89 0.98 9.17
CA LYS A 117 -5.27 0.32 8.02
C LYS A 117 -3.98 -0.42 8.40
N VAL A 118 -3.07 0.23 9.12
CA VAL A 118 -1.79 -0.39 9.55
C VAL A 118 -2.03 -1.62 10.43
N VAL A 119 -2.93 -1.54 11.41
CA VAL A 119 -3.26 -2.68 12.29
C VAL A 119 -3.83 -3.84 11.47
N ASN A 120 -4.73 -3.57 10.55
CA ASN A 120 -5.35 -4.60 9.70
C ASN A 120 -4.34 -5.23 8.75
N TYR A 121 -3.46 -4.46 8.11
CA TYR A 121 -2.36 -4.99 7.31
C TYR A 121 -1.46 -5.93 8.12
N LEU A 122 -1.01 -5.48 9.29
CA LEU A 122 -0.15 -6.28 10.16
C LEU A 122 -0.82 -7.58 10.63
N SER A 123 -2.13 -7.55 10.88
CA SER A 123 -2.91 -8.71 11.36
C SER A 123 -2.94 -9.85 10.35
N VAL A 124 -2.79 -9.55 9.07
CA VAL A 124 -2.75 -10.53 7.96
C VAL A 124 -1.32 -10.77 7.42
N GLY A 125 -0.30 -10.30 8.16
CA GLY A 125 1.11 -10.56 7.85
C GLY A 125 1.69 -9.67 6.73
N VAL A 126 1.10 -8.51 6.50
CA VAL A 126 1.57 -7.52 5.51
C VAL A 126 2.51 -6.53 6.17
N THR A 127 3.67 -6.28 5.58
CA THR A 127 4.55 -5.16 5.95
C THR A 127 4.02 -3.86 5.35
N VAL A 128 4.14 -2.75 6.08
CA VAL A 128 3.63 -1.44 5.64
C VAL A 128 4.74 -0.41 5.67
N TRP A 129 4.94 0.29 4.55
CA TRP A 129 5.73 1.51 4.47
C TRP A 129 4.80 2.70 4.41
N VAL A 130 4.81 3.54 5.45
CA VAL A 130 4.04 4.78 5.49
C VAL A 130 5.00 5.94 5.26
N ALA A 131 4.87 6.61 4.12
CA ALA A 131 5.65 7.79 3.80
C ALA A 131 4.96 9.07 4.29
N ASP A 132 5.69 9.87 5.06
CA ASP A 132 5.26 11.19 5.53
C ASP A 132 5.98 12.28 4.71
N PRO A 133 5.28 12.93 3.75
CA PRO A 133 5.89 13.94 2.89
C PRO A 133 6.33 15.20 3.64
N ASP A 134 5.64 15.55 4.73
CA ASP A 134 5.90 16.77 5.47
C ASP A 134 7.13 16.62 6.39
N ARG A 135 7.26 15.44 6.98
CA ARG A 135 8.41 15.11 7.85
C ARG A 135 9.57 14.49 7.08
N LYS A 136 9.39 14.15 5.81
CA LYS A 136 10.36 13.48 4.94
C LYS A 136 10.97 12.24 5.59
N LEU A 137 10.10 11.35 6.07
CA LEU A 137 10.46 10.07 6.67
C LEU A 137 9.54 8.95 6.20
N VAL A 138 10.02 7.72 6.33
CA VAL A 138 9.24 6.51 6.10
C VAL A 138 9.15 5.74 7.40
N GLU A 139 7.94 5.44 7.85
CA GLU A 139 7.69 4.51 8.95
C GLU A 139 7.53 3.11 8.36
N VAL A 140 8.32 2.17 8.89
CA VAL A 140 8.30 0.77 8.48
C VAL A 140 7.64 -0.04 9.59
N TYR A 141 6.51 -0.63 9.28
CA TYR A 141 5.76 -1.52 10.15
C TYR A 141 5.93 -2.95 9.67
N THR A 142 6.55 -3.78 10.47
CA THR A 142 6.73 -5.21 10.18
C THR A 142 5.99 -6.03 11.23
N PRO A 143 5.22 -7.07 10.83
CA PRO A 143 4.50 -7.91 11.80
C PRO A 143 5.38 -8.40 12.93
N GLY A 144 4.94 -8.20 14.18
CA GLY A 144 5.64 -8.64 15.38
C GLY A 144 6.93 -7.86 15.74
N GLN A 145 7.22 -6.75 15.06
CA GLN A 145 8.40 -5.93 15.32
C GLN A 145 8.02 -4.50 15.72
N PRO A 146 8.86 -3.79 16.47
CA PRO A 146 8.69 -2.36 16.71
C PRO A 146 8.75 -1.56 15.41
N VAL A 147 8.01 -0.46 15.34
CA VAL A 147 8.06 0.45 14.18
C VAL A 147 9.46 1.04 14.03
N LYS A 148 9.99 0.99 12.81
CA LYS A 148 11.26 1.62 12.43
C LYS A 148 10.97 2.91 11.67
N LYS A 149 11.61 4.02 12.05
CA LYS A 149 11.50 5.31 11.34
C LYS A 149 12.80 5.58 10.60
N VAL A 150 12.70 5.79 9.31
CA VAL A 150 13.84 6.08 8.44
C VAL A 150 13.69 7.49 7.89
N GLY A 151 14.51 8.41 8.37
CA GLY A 151 14.52 9.80 7.92
C GLY A 151 15.34 10.02 6.65
N ILE A 152 15.38 11.27 6.20
CA ILE A 152 15.98 11.72 4.93
C ILE A 152 17.45 11.28 4.74
N GLY A 153 18.21 11.12 5.81
CA GLY A 153 19.61 10.67 5.75
C GLY A 153 19.78 9.15 5.81
N GLY A 154 18.70 8.37 5.90
CA GLY A 154 18.74 6.93 6.07
C GLY A 154 18.54 6.15 4.77
N LEU A 155 18.71 4.82 4.90
CA LEU A 155 18.42 3.84 3.86
C LEU A 155 17.13 3.08 4.23
N LEU A 156 16.18 3.02 3.30
CA LEU A 156 15.04 2.13 3.36
C LEU A 156 15.44 0.80 2.72
N ASP A 157 15.47 -0.24 3.50
CA ASP A 157 15.76 -1.60 3.04
C ASP A 157 14.47 -2.44 2.92
N GLY A 158 14.48 -3.41 2.01
CA GLY A 158 13.34 -4.28 1.75
C GLY A 158 13.21 -5.46 2.70
N GLY A 159 14.17 -5.65 3.63
CA GLY A 159 14.19 -6.78 4.55
C GLY A 159 14.11 -8.13 3.83
N ASP A 160 13.38 -9.07 4.43
CA ASP A 160 13.20 -10.41 3.86
C ASP A 160 12.21 -10.42 2.68
N ILE A 161 11.38 -9.38 2.54
CA ILE A 161 10.35 -9.29 1.49
C ILE A 161 10.97 -8.95 0.14
N LEU A 162 11.92 -8.00 0.13
CA LEU A 162 12.67 -7.59 -1.06
C LEU A 162 14.19 -7.73 -0.76
N PRO A 163 14.75 -8.94 -0.78
CA PRO A 163 16.12 -9.20 -0.33
C PRO A 163 17.15 -8.43 -1.15
N GLY A 164 17.96 -7.60 -0.47
CA GLY A 164 18.98 -6.76 -1.12
C GLY A 164 18.45 -5.46 -1.73
N PHE A 165 17.15 -5.19 -1.65
CA PHE A 165 16.59 -3.87 -1.99
C PHE A 165 17.00 -2.85 -0.93
N ALA A 166 17.58 -1.75 -1.37
CA ALA A 166 17.89 -0.61 -0.50
C ALA A 166 17.89 0.68 -1.31
N ILE A 167 17.19 1.70 -0.82
CA ILE A 167 17.18 3.04 -1.43
C ILE A 167 17.39 4.12 -0.37
N ALA A 168 18.08 5.20 -0.75
CA ALA A 168 18.20 6.36 0.12
C ALA A 168 16.86 7.08 0.23
N VAL A 169 16.41 7.36 1.45
CA VAL A 169 15.13 8.06 1.67
C VAL A 169 15.08 9.42 0.99
N LYS A 170 16.23 10.13 0.89
CA LYS A 170 16.33 11.38 0.14
C LYS A 170 15.90 11.24 -1.33
N ASP A 171 16.22 10.09 -1.96
CA ASP A 171 15.92 9.87 -3.37
C ASP A 171 14.41 9.60 -3.58
N ILE A 172 13.71 9.13 -2.55
CA ILE A 172 12.24 9.00 -2.55
C ILE A 172 11.58 10.38 -2.56
N PHE A 173 12.04 11.29 -1.70
CA PHE A 173 11.43 12.61 -1.52
C PHE A 173 11.96 13.70 -2.46
N ASP A 174 12.79 13.34 -3.43
CA ASP A 174 13.29 14.22 -4.50
C ASP A 174 12.28 14.22 -5.68
N VAL A 175 11.10 14.82 -5.45
CA VAL A 175 9.99 14.95 -6.41
C VAL A 175 9.58 16.40 -6.60
#